data_0f69e1be09bd9c9b51790ea488830251
#
_entry.id   0f69e1be09bd9c9b51790ea488830251
#
_cell.length_a   1.000
_cell.length_b   1.000
_cell.length_c   1.000
_cell.angle_alpha   90.00
_cell.angle_beta   90.00
_cell.angle_gamma   90.00
#
_symmetry.space_group_name_H-M   'P 1'
#
loop_
_entity.id
_entity.type
_entity.pdbx_description
1 polymer ?
#
loop_
_entity_poly.entity_id
_entity_poly.type
_entity_poly.pdbx_seq_one_letter_code
_entity_poly.pdbx_strand_id
1 'polypeptide(L)'
;MQTRRAFMATGLSVAAHGGSSSLIADDDVGTVSRGASGADQQTVGVKVLLPRNRVPLSFVIDDSTCLVNMGHFCTPQFAEALPDRAEYRKPWRDWPREIPDQFVRRFGEWCADRGVRGKYSIVPYPACVGWVDREMPGWSRRQLQDSLKLVRELMVPNWDIHPEMITHTRVIDLKTGRPMEAINAGTMENSYPQQKKSVDELAAYLAYALRILERCDLPCEGITTPGGFGNLVKSELSLAVDQAVRDVYPVDLPHYFKYVRTGEQNTEPILEHVRGLGT
;
A
#
# COMPACT_ATOMS: atom_id res chain seq x y z
N MET A 1 -27.06 14.39 -18.53
CA MET A 1 -25.76 14.11 -19.15
C MET A 1 -24.74 15.03 -18.50
N GLN A 2 -24.39 14.77 -17.24
CA GLN A 2 -23.43 15.57 -16.47
C GLN A 2 -22.16 14.77 -16.23
N THR A 3 -21.11 15.39 -16.48
CA THR A 3 -19.75 15.04 -16.79
C THR A 3 -19.05 14.20 -15.74
N ARG A 4 -18.53 13.04 -16.17
CA ARG A 4 -17.63 12.10 -15.47
C ARG A 4 -16.26 12.68 -15.07
N ARG A 5 -16.08 14.01 -15.04
CA ARG A 5 -14.80 14.67 -14.74
C ARG A 5 -14.51 14.92 -13.26
N ALA A 6 -15.47 14.72 -12.38
CA ALA A 6 -15.30 15.03 -10.96
C ALA A 6 -14.67 13.90 -10.13
N PHE A 7 -14.45 12.71 -10.69
CA PHE A 7 -14.04 11.53 -9.93
C PHE A 7 -12.53 11.31 -9.82
N MET A 8 -11.73 12.08 -10.57
CA MET A 8 -10.26 11.94 -10.56
C MET A 8 -9.53 12.93 -9.65
N ALA A 9 -10.22 13.74 -8.87
CA ALA A 9 -9.61 14.87 -8.17
C ALA A 9 -9.20 14.60 -6.71
N THR A 10 -9.28 13.38 -6.21
CA THR A 10 -9.03 13.12 -4.77
C THR A 10 -7.84 12.20 -4.48
N GLY A 11 -7.01 11.90 -5.47
CA GLY A 11 -5.83 11.03 -5.29
C GLY A 11 -4.50 11.54 -5.85
N LEU A 12 -4.50 12.63 -6.61
CA LEU A 12 -3.27 13.16 -7.21
C LEU A 12 -3.03 14.60 -6.74
N SER A 13 -2.28 14.78 -5.66
CA SER A 13 -1.57 16.02 -5.41
C SER A 13 -0.23 15.95 -6.15
N VAL A 14 -0.24 16.21 -7.45
CA VAL A 14 0.97 16.51 -8.21
C VAL A 14 1.20 18.03 -8.11
N ALA A 15 2.05 18.45 -7.20
CA ALA A 15 2.59 19.80 -7.21
C ALA A 15 3.70 19.88 -8.27
N ALA A 16 3.33 20.28 -9.48
CA ALA A 16 4.31 20.68 -10.48
C ALA A 16 4.66 22.17 -10.26
N HIS A 17 5.76 22.42 -9.60
CA HIS A 17 6.40 23.74 -9.64
C HIS A 17 7.59 23.67 -10.57
N GLY A 18 7.45 24.33 -11.71
CA GLY A 18 8.55 24.58 -12.64
C GLY A 18 9.52 25.60 -12.05
N GLY A 19 10.72 25.17 -11.75
CA GLY A 19 11.86 26.00 -11.44
C GLY A 19 13.07 25.49 -12.20
N SER A 20 13.48 26.22 -13.25
CA SER A 20 14.72 25.93 -13.93
C SER A 20 15.88 26.33 -13.03
N SER A 21 16.62 25.36 -12.54
CA SER A 21 17.94 25.55 -11.93
C SER A 21 18.94 24.68 -12.64
N SER A 22 19.94 25.31 -13.22
CA SER A 22 21.10 24.64 -13.82
C SER A 22 21.88 23.92 -12.72
N LEU A 23 21.88 22.62 -12.75
CA LEU A 23 22.69 21.80 -11.85
C LEU A 23 24.05 21.54 -12.48
N ILE A 24 25.07 22.14 -11.91
CA ILE A 24 26.45 21.73 -12.06
C ILE A 24 26.60 20.45 -11.26
N ALA A 25 26.97 19.38 -11.94
CA ALA A 25 27.16 18.09 -11.33
C ALA A 25 28.53 18.04 -10.65
N ASP A 26 28.56 18.06 -9.34
CA ASP A 26 29.72 17.57 -8.57
C ASP A 26 29.63 16.07 -8.36
N ASP A 27 30.74 15.39 -8.64
CA ASP A 27 30.90 13.94 -8.56
C ASP A 27 31.07 13.49 -7.11
N ASP A 28 30.10 13.74 -6.25
CA ASP A 28 30.17 13.26 -4.88
C ASP A 28 29.22 12.09 -4.62
N VAL A 29 29.84 10.95 -4.41
CA VAL A 29 29.14 9.70 -4.06
C VAL A 29 28.88 9.76 -2.56
N GLY A 30 27.70 10.26 -2.22
CA GLY A 30 27.27 10.33 -0.81
C GLY A 30 27.18 8.95 -0.16
N THR A 31 28.04 8.71 0.81
CA THR A 31 27.92 7.58 1.73
C THR A 31 26.97 7.98 2.84
N VAL A 32 25.80 7.34 2.92
CA VAL A 32 24.85 7.60 4.00
C VAL A 32 25.41 7.01 5.29
N SER A 33 25.99 7.85 6.14
CA SER A 33 26.39 7.46 7.49
C SER A 33 25.28 7.77 8.48
N ARG A 34 25.00 6.83 9.34
CA ARG A 34 23.95 6.87 10.34
C ARG A 34 24.34 7.71 11.56
N GLY A 35 23.39 8.51 12.06
CA GLY A 35 23.41 9.00 13.44
C GLY A 35 23.01 7.87 14.41
N ALA A 36 23.85 7.61 15.38
CA ALA A 36 23.75 6.46 16.28
C ALA A 36 22.56 6.52 17.25
N SER A 37 21.78 5.44 17.29
CA SER A 37 21.15 4.97 18.54
C SER A 37 21.22 3.44 18.57
N GLY A 38 21.89 2.95 19.61
CA GLY A 38 22.43 1.63 19.84
C GLY A 38 21.59 0.42 19.46
N ALA A 39 22.17 -0.34 18.59
CA ALA A 39 22.26 -1.80 18.55
C ALA A 39 23.25 -2.15 17.43
N ASP A 40 24.23 -2.97 17.69
CA ASP A 40 25.19 -3.48 16.71
C ASP A 40 24.47 -4.28 15.60
N GLN A 41 23.99 -3.59 14.60
CA GLN A 41 23.63 -4.21 13.32
C GLN A 41 24.74 -3.87 12.35
N GLN A 42 25.43 -4.89 11.83
CA GLN A 42 26.35 -4.74 10.72
C GLN A 42 25.61 -4.03 9.58
N THR A 43 25.89 -2.77 9.43
CA THR A 43 25.40 -1.97 8.31
C THR A 43 26.17 -2.42 7.08
N VAL A 44 25.57 -3.27 6.27
CA VAL A 44 26.02 -3.45 4.88
C VAL A 44 25.89 -2.07 4.24
N GLY A 45 27.01 -1.52 3.76
CA GLY A 45 27.01 -0.22 3.10
C GLY A 45 26.09 -0.24 1.86
N VAL A 46 24.90 0.33 2.00
CA VAL A 46 24.00 0.50 0.86
C VAL A 46 24.41 1.75 0.12
N LYS A 47 24.72 1.61 -1.15
CA LYS A 47 25.01 2.73 -2.03
C LYS A 47 23.77 3.04 -2.85
N VAL A 48 23.18 4.20 -2.62
CA VAL A 48 22.11 4.71 -3.48
C VAL A 48 22.74 5.31 -4.74
N LEU A 49 22.40 4.73 -5.90
CA LEU A 49 22.85 5.23 -7.19
C LEU A 49 21.75 6.13 -7.77
N LEU A 50 22.04 7.41 -7.88
CA LEU A 50 21.19 8.31 -8.68
C LEU A 50 21.44 8.03 -10.16
N PRO A 51 20.42 7.66 -10.94
CA PRO A 51 20.58 7.40 -12.37
C PRO A 51 20.90 8.72 -13.07
N ARG A 52 22.12 8.83 -13.60
CA ARG A 52 22.54 9.99 -14.41
C ARG A 52 21.69 10.04 -15.68
N ASN A 53 21.15 11.21 -15.99
CA ASN A 53 20.34 11.49 -17.19
C ASN A 53 19.00 10.74 -17.30
N ARG A 54 18.48 10.15 -16.21
CA ARG A 54 17.16 9.56 -16.18
C ARG A 54 16.47 9.89 -14.86
N VAL A 55 15.20 10.28 -14.94
CA VAL A 55 14.32 10.37 -13.78
C VAL A 55 13.52 9.08 -13.74
N PRO A 56 13.73 8.18 -12.78
CA PRO A 56 12.89 7.03 -12.63
C PRO A 56 11.51 7.48 -12.20
N LEU A 57 10.49 7.05 -12.92
CA LEU A 57 9.09 7.29 -12.60
C LEU A 57 8.46 5.96 -12.22
N SER A 58 7.79 5.94 -11.11
CA SER A 58 6.94 4.84 -10.68
C SER A 58 5.58 5.37 -10.27
N PHE A 59 4.54 4.63 -10.58
CA PHE A 59 3.20 4.94 -10.13
C PHE A 59 2.85 4.06 -8.92
N VAL A 60 2.22 4.68 -7.95
CA VAL A 60 1.72 3.99 -6.76
C VAL A 60 0.21 4.15 -6.76
N ILE A 61 -0.50 3.03 -6.95
CA ILE A 61 -1.95 2.98 -6.89
C ILE A 61 -2.35 2.32 -5.58
N ASP A 62 -2.82 3.14 -4.66
CA ASP A 62 -3.30 2.71 -3.35
C ASP A 62 -4.80 2.43 -3.37
N ASP A 63 -5.32 1.79 -2.33
CA ASP A 63 -6.74 1.51 -2.07
C ASP A 63 -7.45 0.74 -3.19
N SER A 64 -6.72 0.07 -4.09
CA SER A 64 -7.34 -0.72 -5.14
C SER A 64 -7.96 -1.98 -4.58
N THR A 65 -9.02 -2.41 -5.22
CA THR A 65 -9.78 -3.59 -4.81
C THR A 65 -10.34 -4.30 -6.03
N CYS A 66 -10.79 -5.54 -5.83
CA CYS A 66 -11.70 -6.18 -6.77
C CYS A 66 -13.13 -5.71 -6.46
N LEU A 67 -13.81 -5.09 -7.43
CA LEU A 67 -15.21 -4.68 -7.40
C LEU A 67 -15.55 -3.54 -6.43
N VAL A 68 -15.07 -3.57 -5.19
CA VAL A 68 -15.47 -2.65 -4.13
C VAL A 68 -14.92 -1.25 -4.35
N ASN A 69 -15.79 -0.24 -4.32
CA ASN A 69 -15.35 1.16 -4.25
C ASN A 69 -15.02 1.53 -2.80
N MET A 70 -13.73 1.58 -2.47
CA MET A 70 -13.27 1.92 -1.13
C MET A 70 -13.83 3.26 -0.65
N GLY A 71 -13.91 4.28 -1.51
CA GLY A 71 -14.47 5.58 -1.14
C GLY A 71 -15.88 5.48 -0.56
N HIS A 72 -16.73 4.64 -1.17
CA HIS A 72 -18.11 4.45 -0.71
C HIS A 72 -18.18 3.78 0.67
N PHE A 73 -17.33 2.78 0.94
CA PHE A 73 -17.44 1.96 2.16
C PHE A 73 -16.51 2.39 3.29
N CYS A 74 -15.34 2.99 2.98
CA CYS A 74 -14.41 3.47 4.00
C CYS A 74 -14.86 4.80 4.61
N THR A 75 -15.35 5.73 3.79
CA THR A 75 -15.68 7.10 4.24
C THR A 75 -16.62 7.11 5.45
N PRO A 76 -17.72 6.35 5.50
CA PRO A 76 -18.59 6.33 6.70
C PRO A 76 -17.87 5.80 7.94
N GLN A 77 -17.00 4.80 7.81
CA GLN A 77 -16.25 4.25 8.93
C GLN A 77 -15.21 5.25 9.46
N PHE A 78 -14.52 5.94 8.55
CA PHE A 78 -13.60 7.02 8.94
C PHE A 78 -14.33 8.23 9.54
N ALA A 79 -15.49 8.59 9.03
CA ALA A 79 -16.31 9.66 9.59
C ALA A 79 -16.77 9.35 11.04
N GLU A 80 -17.09 8.08 11.32
CA GLU A 80 -17.44 7.61 12.66
C GLU A 80 -16.21 7.56 13.57
N ALA A 81 -15.10 7.00 13.09
CA ALA A 81 -13.87 6.86 13.87
C ALA A 81 -13.18 8.19 14.16
N LEU A 82 -13.31 9.17 13.27
CA LEU A 82 -12.62 10.46 13.29
C LEU A 82 -13.61 11.62 13.01
N PRO A 83 -14.58 11.87 13.90
CA PRO A 83 -15.71 12.78 13.64
C PRO A 83 -15.29 14.24 13.44
N ASP A 84 -14.11 14.62 13.96
CA ASP A 84 -13.58 15.98 13.85
C ASP A 84 -12.89 16.26 12.51
N ARG A 85 -12.68 15.22 11.69
CA ARG A 85 -12.02 15.34 10.40
C ARG A 85 -13.00 15.66 9.27
N ALA A 86 -12.91 16.86 8.74
CA ALA A 86 -13.81 17.35 7.68
C ALA A 86 -13.67 16.57 6.37
N GLU A 87 -12.48 16.03 6.09
CA GLU A 87 -12.21 15.25 4.88
C GLU A 87 -13.06 13.98 4.75
N TYR A 88 -13.60 13.45 5.86
CA TYR A 88 -14.49 12.28 5.85
C TYR A 88 -15.97 12.62 5.82
N ARG A 89 -16.34 13.93 5.89
CA ARG A 89 -17.74 14.41 5.80
C ARG A 89 -18.20 14.58 4.35
N LYS A 90 -17.80 13.67 3.48
CA LYS A 90 -18.14 13.70 2.04
C LYS A 90 -19.46 13.00 1.78
N PRO A 91 -20.18 13.35 0.69
CA PRO A 91 -21.45 12.72 0.31
C PRO A 91 -21.19 11.32 -0.30
N TRP A 92 -20.62 10.42 0.48
CA TRP A 92 -20.20 9.08 0.03
C TRP A 92 -21.36 8.23 -0.52
N ARG A 93 -22.62 8.52 -0.10
CA ARG A 93 -23.82 7.83 -0.59
C ARG A 93 -24.09 8.07 -2.06
N ASP A 94 -23.59 9.17 -2.61
CA ASP A 94 -23.73 9.52 -4.03
C ASP A 94 -22.68 8.82 -4.90
N TRP A 95 -21.71 8.16 -4.30
CA TRP A 95 -20.66 7.45 -5.02
C TRP A 95 -21.10 6.02 -5.35
N PRO A 96 -20.69 5.49 -6.52
CA PRO A 96 -20.99 4.11 -6.85
C PRO A 96 -20.37 3.15 -5.82
N ARG A 97 -21.05 2.05 -5.56
CA ARG A 97 -20.56 1.00 -4.67
C ARG A 97 -19.45 0.15 -5.30
N GLU A 98 -19.36 0.18 -6.62
CA GLU A 98 -18.50 -0.67 -7.43
C GLU A 98 -17.51 0.16 -8.24
N ILE A 99 -16.29 -0.37 -8.37
CA ILE A 99 -15.33 -0.01 -9.41
C ILE A 99 -15.47 -1.05 -10.52
N PRO A 100 -16.06 -0.71 -11.67
CA PRO A 100 -16.29 -1.68 -12.73
C PRO A 100 -14.99 -2.24 -13.30
N ASP A 101 -14.93 -3.55 -13.55
CA ASP A 101 -13.80 -4.22 -14.22
C ASP A 101 -13.44 -3.57 -15.55
N GLN A 102 -14.42 -3.03 -16.28
CA GLN A 102 -14.16 -2.29 -17.51
C GLN A 102 -13.26 -1.06 -17.28
N PHE A 103 -13.38 -0.39 -16.13
CA PHE A 103 -12.50 0.73 -15.79
C PHE A 103 -11.08 0.25 -15.53
N VAL A 104 -10.93 -0.82 -14.74
CA VAL A 104 -9.63 -1.43 -14.43
C VAL A 104 -8.97 -1.93 -15.71
N ARG A 105 -9.72 -2.57 -16.60
CA ARG A 105 -9.23 -3.03 -17.92
C ARG A 105 -8.70 -1.88 -18.76
N ARG A 106 -9.50 -0.84 -18.95
CA ARG A 106 -9.08 0.34 -19.73
C ARG A 106 -7.83 1.03 -19.17
N PHE A 107 -7.74 1.10 -17.84
CA PHE A 107 -6.58 1.66 -17.17
C PHE A 107 -5.34 0.78 -17.38
N GLY A 108 -5.45 -0.51 -17.12
CA GLY A 108 -4.34 -1.45 -17.26
C GLY A 108 -3.84 -1.55 -18.70
N GLU A 109 -4.74 -1.64 -19.69
CA GLU A 109 -4.39 -1.63 -21.11
C GLU A 109 -3.66 -0.33 -21.50
N TRP A 110 -4.19 0.81 -21.08
CA TRP A 110 -3.56 2.11 -21.33
C TRP A 110 -2.13 2.20 -20.73
N CYS A 111 -1.94 1.67 -19.52
CA CYS A 111 -0.64 1.61 -18.88
C CYS A 111 0.33 0.67 -19.60
N ALA A 112 -0.16 -0.52 -19.97
CA ALA A 112 0.65 -1.51 -20.68
C ALA A 112 1.14 -0.98 -22.03
N ASP A 113 0.29 -0.34 -22.82
CA ASP A 113 0.61 0.27 -24.11
C ASP A 113 1.70 1.35 -24.01
N ARG A 114 1.86 1.97 -22.84
CA ARG A 114 2.80 3.08 -22.58
C ARG A 114 3.99 2.71 -21.72
N GLY A 115 4.10 1.44 -21.34
CA GLY A 115 5.17 0.97 -20.48
C GLY A 115 5.11 1.55 -19.06
N VAL A 116 3.93 2.01 -18.61
CA VAL A 116 3.72 2.51 -17.24
C VAL A 116 3.72 1.33 -16.27
N ARG A 117 4.56 1.44 -15.24
CA ARG A 117 4.75 0.40 -14.23
C ARG A 117 4.75 1.02 -12.83
N GLY A 118 4.54 0.20 -11.84
CA GLY A 118 4.57 0.62 -10.45
C GLY A 118 3.98 -0.41 -9.50
N LYS A 119 3.46 0.07 -8.38
CA LYS A 119 2.77 -0.74 -7.38
C LYS A 119 1.26 -0.60 -7.53
N TYR A 120 0.56 -1.72 -7.46
CA TYR A 120 -0.89 -1.80 -7.47
C TYR A 120 -1.38 -2.54 -6.23
N SER A 121 -2.10 -1.85 -5.38
CA SER A 121 -2.64 -2.45 -4.15
C SER A 121 -3.84 -3.34 -4.43
N ILE A 122 -3.99 -4.39 -3.65
CA ILE A 122 -5.25 -5.14 -3.50
C ILE A 122 -5.55 -5.25 -2.01
N VAL A 123 -6.63 -4.63 -1.56
CA VAL A 123 -7.11 -4.77 -0.19
C VAL A 123 -7.79 -6.11 -0.02
N PRO A 124 -7.30 -7.03 0.84
CA PRO A 124 -7.82 -8.40 0.94
C PRO A 124 -9.25 -8.52 1.49
N TYR A 125 -9.64 -7.60 2.34
CA TYR A 125 -11.00 -7.52 2.94
C TYR A 125 -11.51 -6.07 2.89
N PRO A 126 -11.74 -5.52 1.70
CA PRO A 126 -11.93 -4.10 1.48
C PRO A 126 -13.06 -3.52 2.33
N ALA A 127 -12.72 -2.58 3.20
CA ALA A 127 -13.64 -1.89 4.11
C ALA A 127 -14.55 -2.84 4.91
N CYS A 128 -14.11 -4.04 5.19
CA CYS A 128 -14.91 -5.08 5.86
C CYS A 128 -16.18 -5.50 5.09
N VAL A 129 -16.21 -5.33 3.78
CA VAL A 129 -17.38 -5.71 2.94
C VAL A 129 -17.40 -7.21 2.67
N GLY A 130 -16.28 -7.78 2.24
CA GLY A 130 -16.15 -9.20 1.92
C GLY A 130 -14.71 -9.55 1.58
N TRP A 131 -14.39 -10.84 1.62
CA TRP A 131 -13.06 -11.37 1.42
C TRP A 131 -12.82 -11.70 -0.06
N VAL A 132 -11.72 -11.22 -0.63
CA VAL A 132 -11.39 -11.46 -2.04
C VAL A 132 -11.12 -12.94 -2.35
N ASP A 133 -10.70 -13.74 -1.37
CA ASP A 133 -10.44 -15.17 -1.51
C ASP A 133 -11.66 -16.07 -1.25
N ARG A 134 -12.79 -15.49 -0.85
CA ARG A 134 -13.99 -16.26 -0.45
C ARG A 134 -15.24 -15.74 -1.12
N GLU A 135 -15.78 -14.66 -0.57
CA GLU A 135 -17.03 -14.07 -1.05
C GLU A 135 -17.04 -12.54 -0.85
N MET A 136 -17.76 -11.88 -1.72
CA MET A 136 -17.96 -10.44 -1.69
C MET A 136 -19.47 -10.17 -1.67
N PRO A 137 -20.09 -9.95 -0.50
CA PRO A 137 -21.52 -9.69 -0.40
C PRO A 137 -21.98 -8.54 -1.28
N GLY A 138 -22.99 -8.82 -2.10
CA GLY A 138 -23.50 -7.88 -3.11
C GLY A 138 -22.99 -8.13 -4.52
N TRP A 139 -22.04 -9.05 -4.69
CA TRP A 139 -21.55 -9.53 -5.99
C TRP A 139 -21.57 -11.05 -6.05
N SER A 140 -21.78 -11.59 -7.23
CA SER A 140 -21.69 -13.03 -7.43
C SER A 140 -20.25 -13.52 -7.35
N ARG A 141 -20.07 -14.80 -6.99
CA ARG A 141 -18.75 -15.43 -6.99
C ARG A 141 -18.06 -15.35 -8.36
N ARG A 142 -18.86 -15.41 -9.45
CA ARG A 142 -18.34 -15.28 -10.80
C ARG A 142 -17.75 -13.88 -11.04
N GLN A 143 -18.45 -12.82 -10.66
CA GLN A 143 -17.93 -11.45 -10.78
C GLN A 143 -16.60 -11.28 -10.03
N LEU A 144 -16.51 -11.81 -8.81
CA LEU A 144 -15.27 -11.76 -8.04
C LEU A 144 -14.13 -12.51 -8.74
N GLN A 145 -14.42 -13.70 -9.29
CA GLN A 145 -13.42 -14.49 -10.01
C GLN A 145 -12.99 -13.81 -11.32
N ASP A 146 -13.91 -13.21 -12.05
CA ASP A 146 -13.61 -12.46 -13.27
C ASP A 146 -12.74 -11.22 -12.96
N SER A 147 -13.01 -10.52 -11.86
CA SER A 147 -12.20 -9.38 -11.40
C SER A 147 -10.79 -9.81 -10.97
N LEU A 148 -10.66 -10.88 -10.19
CA LEU A 148 -9.34 -11.45 -9.82
C LEU A 148 -8.56 -11.93 -11.04
N LYS A 149 -9.24 -12.55 -12.00
CA LYS A 149 -8.63 -12.95 -13.27
C LYS A 149 -8.09 -11.74 -14.02
N LEU A 150 -8.86 -10.65 -14.08
CA LEU A 150 -8.42 -9.41 -14.72
C LEU A 150 -7.14 -8.86 -14.07
N VAL A 151 -7.04 -8.87 -12.74
CA VAL A 151 -5.81 -8.45 -12.03
C VAL A 151 -4.63 -9.34 -12.42
N ARG A 152 -4.79 -10.66 -12.40
CA ARG A 152 -3.72 -11.61 -12.76
C ARG A 152 -3.23 -11.44 -14.21
N GLU A 153 -4.15 -11.27 -15.15
CA GLU A 153 -3.83 -11.23 -16.56
C GLU A 153 -3.31 -9.87 -17.04
N LEU A 154 -3.78 -8.80 -16.44
CA LEU A 154 -3.50 -7.44 -16.92
C LEU A 154 -2.59 -6.63 -16.00
N MET A 155 -2.75 -6.77 -14.66
CA MET A 155 -1.97 -5.97 -13.73
C MET A 155 -0.65 -6.67 -13.37
N VAL A 156 -0.68 -7.91 -12.92
CA VAL A 156 0.50 -8.67 -12.49
C VAL A 156 1.70 -8.58 -13.45
N PRO A 157 1.54 -8.67 -14.79
CA PRO A 157 2.70 -8.62 -15.69
C PRO A 157 3.48 -7.29 -15.67
N ASN A 158 2.87 -6.21 -15.22
CA ASN A 158 3.47 -4.87 -15.27
C ASN A 158 3.51 -4.14 -13.93
N TRP A 159 2.83 -4.67 -12.91
CA TRP A 159 2.67 -4.04 -11.62
C TRP A 159 3.06 -4.98 -10.50
N ASP A 160 3.74 -4.45 -9.52
CA ASP A 160 3.98 -5.14 -8.28
C ASP A 160 2.72 -5.09 -7.41
N ILE A 161 2.22 -6.26 -7.03
CA ILE A 161 0.98 -6.39 -6.25
C ILE A 161 1.31 -6.38 -4.77
N HIS A 162 0.69 -5.47 -4.03
CA HIS A 162 0.79 -5.39 -2.58
C HIS A 162 -0.57 -5.53 -1.91
N PRO A 163 -0.68 -6.21 -0.78
CA PRO A 163 -1.81 -5.98 0.10
C PRO A 163 -1.69 -4.57 0.70
N GLU A 164 -2.80 -3.86 0.81
CA GLU A 164 -2.83 -2.63 1.59
C GLU A 164 -3.52 -2.89 2.91
N MET A 165 -2.78 -3.55 3.79
CA MET A 165 -3.24 -4.23 4.99
C MET A 165 -4.43 -5.14 4.74
N ILE A 166 -5.19 -5.48 5.78
CA ILE A 166 -6.28 -6.45 5.62
C ILE A 166 -7.54 -5.74 5.12
N THR A 167 -7.94 -4.66 5.78
CA THR A 167 -9.23 -3.99 5.50
C THR A 167 -9.11 -2.56 5.01
N HIS A 168 -8.00 -1.92 5.29
CA HIS A 168 -7.80 -0.47 5.18
C HIS A 168 -8.72 0.36 6.09
N THR A 169 -9.57 -0.27 6.87
CA THR A 169 -10.44 0.38 7.87
C THR A 169 -10.23 -0.22 9.24
N ARG A 170 -11.06 -1.15 9.68
CA ARG A 170 -11.01 -1.73 11.03
C ARG A 170 -9.97 -2.84 11.15
N VAL A 171 -9.27 -2.85 12.26
CA VAL A 171 -8.34 -3.93 12.64
C VAL A 171 -9.10 -5.26 12.72
N ILE A 172 -8.47 -6.34 12.27
CA ILE A 172 -8.98 -7.70 12.35
C ILE A 172 -8.42 -8.41 13.59
N ASP A 173 -9.29 -9.04 14.35
CA ASP A 173 -8.87 -10.06 15.30
C ASP A 173 -8.48 -11.34 14.55
N LEU A 174 -7.19 -11.66 14.54
CA LEU A 174 -6.66 -12.81 13.79
C LEU A 174 -7.20 -14.15 14.26
N LYS A 175 -7.65 -14.26 15.52
CA LYS A 175 -8.19 -15.53 16.08
C LYS A 175 -9.57 -15.82 15.52
N THR A 176 -10.37 -14.80 15.35
CA THR A 176 -11.76 -14.93 14.88
C THR A 176 -11.93 -14.60 13.40
N GLY A 177 -10.97 -13.89 12.81
CA GLY A 177 -11.06 -13.33 11.45
C GLY A 177 -12.11 -12.22 11.34
N ARG A 178 -12.55 -11.62 12.44
CA ARG A 178 -13.59 -10.60 12.45
C ARG A 178 -12.99 -9.21 12.68
N PRO A 179 -13.58 -8.18 12.06
CA PRO A 179 -13.23 -6.80 12.39
C PRO A 179 -13.58 -6.49 13.84
N MET A 180 -12.79 -5.62 14.47
CA MET A 180 -13.13 -5.05 15.76
C MET A 180 -14.54 -4.44 15.69
N GLU A 181 -15.39 -4.70 16.69
CA GLU A 181 -16.81 -4.24 16.67
C GLU A 181 -16.91 -2.72 16.78
N ALA A 182 -16.17 -2.13 17.70
CA ALA A 182 -16.16 -0.69 17.89
C ALA A 182 -15.48 0.02 16.70
N ILE A 183 -16.04 1.14 16.28
CA ILE A 183 -15.46 2.02 15.26
C ILE A 183 -15.01 3.31 15.95
N ASN A 184 -13.71 3.43 16.17
CA ASN A 184 -13.06 4.60 16.74
C ASN A 184 -11.61 4.70 16.26
N ALA A 185 -10.95 5.79 16.52
CA ALA A 185 -9.58 6.02 16.07
C ALA A 185 -8.61 4.89 16.44
N GLY A 186 -8.77 4.24 17.61
CA GLY A 186 -7.90 3.19 18.08
C GLY A 186 -8.15 1.80 17.45
N THR A 187 -9.27 1.60 16.81
CA THR A 187 -9.65 0.35 16.16
C THR A 187 -9.47 0.36 14.64
N MET A 188 -8.97 1.46 14.10
CA MET A 188 -8.67 1.58 12.67
C MET A 188 -7.25 1.09 12.35
N GLU A 189 -7.06 0.43 11.21
CA GLU A 189 -5.74 -0.05 10.77
C GLU A 189 -4.73 1.08 10.60
N ASN A 190 -5.15 2.28 10.20
CA ASN A 190 -4.25 3.42 10.08
C ASN A 190 -3.63 3.90 11.40
N SER A 191 -4.09 3.40 12.55
CA SER A 191 -3.53 3.68 13.87
C SER A 191 -3.01 2.43 14.61
N TYR A 192 -3.03 1.28 13.93
CA TYR A 192 -2.55 0.02 14.52
C TYR A 192 -1.01 -0.05 14.53
N PRO A 193 -0.39 -0.67 15.53
CA PRO A 193 -1.01 -1.11 16.80
C PRO A 193 -1.12 0.04 17.80
N GLN A 194 -2.03 -0.09 18.77
CA GLN A 194 -2.19 0.88 19.87
C GLN A 194 -1.21 0.63 21.02
N GLN A 195 -0.49 -0.47 20.99
CA GLN A 195 0.50 -0.87 22.00
C GLN A 195 1.73 -1.44 21.28
N LYS A 196 2.87 -1.48 21.99
CA LYS A 196 4.06 -2.16 21.49
C LYS A 196 3.74 -3.62 21.18
N LYS A 197 4.23 -4.08 20.05
CA LYS A 197 4.12 -5.46 19.58
C LYS A 197 5.48 -5.97 19.18
N SER A 198 5.67 -7.27 19.34
CA SER A 198 6.86 -7.94 18.84
C SER A 198 6.87 -8.02 17.31
N VAL A 199 8.03 -8.32 16.75
CA VAL A 199 8.17 -8.60 15.31
C VAL A 199 7.25 -9.72 14.89
N ASP A 200 7.18 -10.83 15.64
CA ASP A 200 6.35 -11.99 15.32
C ASP A 200 4.84 -11.66 15.33
N GLU A 201 4.38 -10.86 16.29
CA GLU A 201 2.98 -10.44 16.33
C GLU A 201 2.60 -9.57 15.12
N LEU A 202 3.50 -8.67 14.74
CA LEU A 202 3.31 -7.82 13.56
C LEU A 202 3.39 -8.66 12.28
N ALA A 203 4.39 -9.54 12.18
CA ALA A 203 4.55 -10.43 11.03
C ALA A 203 3.32 -11.32 10.85
N ALA A 204 2.74 -11.83 11.92
CA ALA A 204 1.50 -12.62 11.85
C ALA A 204 0.32 -11.81 11.25
N TYR A 205 0.20 -10.53 11.62
CA TYR A 205 -0.84 -9.65 11.07
C TYR A 205 -0.62 -9.39 9.57
N LEU A 206 0.61 -9.09 9.18
CA LEU A 206 1.00 -8.84 7.79
C LEU A 206 0.85 -10.10 6.94
N ALA A 207 1.34 -11.25 7.44
CA ALA A 207 1.23 -12.54 6.75
C ALA A 207 -0.23 -12.96 6.54
N TYR A 208 -1.14 -12.56 7.41
CA TYR A 208 -2.57 -12.84 7.24
C TYR A 208 -3.11 -12.19 5.95
N ALA A 209 -2.75 -10.93 5.68
CA ALA A 209 -3.11 -10.25 4.44
C ALA A 209 -2.49 -10.93 3.21
N LEU A 210 -1.19 -11.24 3.28
CA LEU A 210 -0.44 -11.90 2.20
C LEU A 210 -1.02 -13.27 1.84
N ARG A 211 -1.37 -14.09 2.83
CA ARG A 211 -1.98 -15.42 2.61
C ARG A 211 -3.35 -15.36 1.94
N ILE A 212 -4.08 -14.25 2.08
CA ILE A 212 -5.34 -14.07 1.35
C ILE A 212 -5.03 -13.85 -0.14
N LEU A 213 -4.03 -13.03 -0.47
CA LEU A 213 -3.64 -12.79 -1.85
C LEU A 213 -2.97 -14.01 -2.48
N GLU A 214 -2.17 -14.75 -1.72
CA GLU A 214 -1.61 -16.04 -2.15
C GLU A 214 -2.71 -17.01 -2.60
N ARG A 215 -3.79 -17.14 -1.82
CA ARG A 215 -4.95 -17.98 -2.19
C ARG A 215 -5.72 -17.48 -3.42
N CYS A 216 -5.45 -16.26 -3.84
CA CYS A 216 -5.98 -15.67 -5.07
C CYS A 216 -5.00 -15.78 -6.25
N ASP A 217 -3.90 -16.52 -6.12
CA ASP A 217 -2.81 -16.61 -7.09
C ASP A 217 -2.24 -15.23 -7.49
N LEU A 218 -2.10 -14.34 -6.51
CA LEU A 218 -1.50 -13.02 -6.68
C LEU A 218 -0.11 -13.01 -6.04
N PRO A 219 0.96 -12.80 -6.82
CA PRO A 219 2.32 -12.68 -6.28
C PRO A 219 2.48 -11.35 -5.53
N CYS A 220 3.18 -11.38 -4.39
CA CYS A 220 3.50 -10.16 -3.65
C CYS A 220 4.96 -10.20 -3.19
N GLU A 221 5.70 -9.17 -3.52
CA GLU A 221 7.09 -8.99 -3.08
C GLU A 221 7.23 -7.95 -1.98
N GLY A 222 6.13 -7.27 -1.64
CA GLY A 222 6.13 -6.24 -0.62
C GLY A 222 4.75 -6.00 -0.02
N ILE A 223 4.68 -4.99 0.83
CA ILE A 223 3.47 -4.62 1.58
C ILE A 223 3.29 -3.11 1.51
N THR A 224 2.06 -2.67 1.51
CA THR A 224 1.66 -1.27 1.73
C THR A 224 0.83 -1.19 3.00
N THR A 225 0.99 -0.11 3.75
CA THR A 225 0.24 0.11 4.99
C THR A 225 -0.45 1.47 4.98
N PRO A 226 -1.66 1.58 5.51
CA PRO A 226 -2.35 2.86 5.59
C PRO A 226 -1.63 3.81 6.56
N GLY A 227 -1.59 5.07 6.24
CA GLY A 227 -1.09 6.22 6.97
C GLY A 227 -0.24 5.98 8.23
N GLY A 228 -0.86 6.01 9.38
CA GLY A 228 -0.19 5.86 10.68
C GLY A 228 0.08 4.43 11.16
N PHE A 229 -0.28 3.39 10.37
CA PHE A 229 0.01 2.00 10.71
C PHE A 229 1.48 1.81 11.09
N GLY A 230 1.75 1.19 12.22
CA GLY A 230 3.10 0.89 12.69
C GLY A 230 3.91 2.08 13.23
N ASN A 231 3.33 3.28 13.32
CA ASN A 231 4.06 4.46 13.80
C ASN A 231 4.64 4.30 15.21
N LEU A 232 4.01 3.46 16.05
CA LEU A 232 4.49 3.16 17.40
C LEU A 232 5.61 2.12 17.43
N VAL A 233 5.80 1.36 16.36
CA VAL A 233 6.67 0.17 16.28
C VAL A 233 7.47 0.15 14.98
N LYS A 234 8.08 1.25 14.60
CA LYS A 234 8.71 1.43 13.28
C LYS A 234 9.84 0.45 12.99
N SER A 235 10.71 0.22 13.98
CA SER A 235 11.83 -0.70 13.87
C SER A 235 11.37 -2.15 13.75
N GLU A 236 10.40 -2.53 14.59
CA GLU A 236 9.81 -3.86 14.59
C GLU A 236 9.02 -4.10 13.30
N LEU A 237 8.33 -3.06 12.78
CA LEU A 237 7.56 -3.16 11.56
C LEU A 237 8.44 -3.50 10.35
N SER A 238 9.59 -2.87 10.20
CA SER A 238 10.51 -3.14 9.08
C SER A 238 10.98 -4.59 9.08
N LEU A 239 11.30 -5.14 10.25
CA LEU A 239 11.67 -6.56 10.41
C LEU A 239 10.48 -7.49 10.17
N ALA A 240 9.30 -7.11 10.66
CA ALA A 240 8.09 -7.89 10.50
C ALA A 240 7.64 -8.00 9.04
N VAL A 241 7.86 -6.97 8.23
CA VAL A 241 7.60 -7.02 6.79
C VAL A 241 8.51 -8.03 6.09
N ASP A 242 9.83 -7.97 6.35
CA ASP A 242 10.78 -8.94 5.79
C ASP A 242 10.38 -10.37 6.16
N GLN A 243 10.08 -10.61 7.43
CA GLN A 243 9.62 -11.91 7.92
C GLN A 243 8.31 -12.35 7.26
N ALA A 244 7.28 -11.50 7.27
CA ALA A 244 5.96 -11.87 6.77
C ALA A 244 5.94 -12.21 5.28
N VAL A 245 6.67 -11.43 4.46
CA VAL A 245 6.74 -11.69 3.03
C VAL A 245 7.44 -13.02 2.76
N ARG A 246 8.57 -13.29 3.42
CA ARG A 246 9.31 -14.55 3.27
C ARG A 246 8.57 -15.77 3.81
N ASP A 247 7.73 -15.60 4.82
CA ASP A 247 6.91 -16.68 5.38
C ASP A 247 5.80 -17.13 4.42
N VAL A 248 5.44 -16.29 3.47
CA VAL A 248 4.32 -16.56 2.54
C VAL A 248 4.80 -16.76 1.11
N TYR A 249 5.79 -15.98 0.66
CA TYR A 249 6.28 -16.00 -0.71
C TYR A 249 7.79 -16.29 -0.77
N PRO A 250 8.27 -17.01 -1.78
CA PRO A 250 9.69 -17.27 -1.98
C PRO A 250 10.40 -16.05 -2.59
N VAL A 251 10.45 -14.95 -1.85
CA VAL A 251 11.01 -13.66 -2.31
C VAL A 251 12.36 -13.41 -1.66
N ASP A 252 13.36 -13.11 -2.47
CA ASP A 252 14.73 -12.82 -2.00
C ASP A 252 14.85 -11.40 -1.44
N LEU A 253 14.14 -10.43 -2.01
CA LEU A 253 14.21 -9.01 -1.67
C LEU A 253 12.83 -8.44 -1.35
N PRO A 254 12.24 -8.76 -0.19
CA PRO A 254 11.03 -8.10 0.26
C PRO A 254 11.23 -6.59 0.34
N HIS A 255 10.22 -5.82 -0.03
CA HIS A 255 10.32 -4.38 0.03
C HIS A 255 9.11 -3.74 0.71
N TYR A 256 9.37 -2.56 1.29
CA TYR A 256 8.38 -1.79 2.02
C TYR A 256 8.70 -0.30 1.95
N PHE A 257 7.75 0.47 1.48
CA PHE A 257 7.84 1.93 1.42
C PHE A 257 6.78 2.55 2.34
N LYS A 258 7.20 2.96 3.52
CA LYS A 258 6.29 3.52 4.52
C LYS A 258 5.79 4.91 4.12
N TYR A 259 6.68 5.77 3.64
CA TYR A 259 6.38 7.15 3.31
C TYR A 259 7.09 7.60 2.05
N VAL A 260 6.40 8.42 1.25
CA VAL A 260 7.04 9.25 0.24
C VAL A 260 7.39 10.59 0.91
N ARG A 261 8.65 10.95 0.94
CA ARG A 261 9.06 12.27 1.43
C ARG A 261 8.95 13.29 0.32
N THR A 262 8.22 14.36 0.60
CA THR A 262 8.02 15.50 -0.30
C THR A 262 8.64 16.75 0.34
N GLY A 263 9.94 16.80 0.54
CA GLY A 263 10.62 17.96 1.13
C GLY A 263 11.62 18.55 0.17
N GLU A 264 11.73 19.87 0.13
CA GLU A 264 12.65 20.59 -0.76
C GLU A 264 14.14 20.36 -0.44
N GLN A 265 14.46 19.81 0.73
CA GLN A 265 15.84 19.77 1.24
C GLN A 265 16.47 18.39 1.28
N ASN A 266 15.75 17.32 1.04
CA ASN A 266 16.33 15.98 1.05
C ASN A 266 15.57 15.04 0.14
N THR A 267 16.20 14.67 -0.98
CA THR A 267 15.69 13.69 -1.95
C THR A 267 16.22 12.29 -1.69
N GLU A 268 17.07 12.11 -0.68
CA GLU A 268 17.64 10.80 -0.38
C GLU A 268 16.64 9.90 0.34
N PRO A 269 16.53 8.62 -0.04
CA PRO A 269 15.72 7.67 0.68
C PRO A 269 16.30 7.42 2.07
N ILE A 270 15.44 7.36 3.08
CA ILE A 270 15.83 6.87 4.41
C ILE A 270 15.56 5.38 4.46
N LEU A 271 16.61 4.63 4.75
CA LEU A 271 16.56 3.19 4.92
C LEU A 271 16.42 2.88 6.42
N GLU A 272 15.31 2.26 6.81
CA GLU A 272 15.08 1.84 8.19
C GLU A 272 15.63 0.42 8.45
N HIS A 273 15.46 -0.46 7.48
CA HIS A 273 15.97 -1.82 7.53
C HIS A 273 16.50 -2.23 6.16
N VAL A 274 17.72 -2.73 6.13
CA VAL A 274 18.31 -3.33 4.94
C VAL A 274 18.88 -4.69 5.36
N ARG A 275 18.34 -5.74 4.76
CA ARG A 275 18.89 -7.06 4.92
C ARG A 275 20.08 -7.20 4.00
N GLY A 276 21.24 -7.58 4.56
CA GLY A 276 22.38 -7.96 3.74
C GLY A 276 22.02 -9.16 2.87
N LEU A 277 22.34 -9.10 1.58
CA LEU A 277 22.36 -10.26 0.74
C LEU A 277 23.45 -11.19 1.32
N GLY A 278 23.04 -12.22 2.04
CA GLY A 278 23.96 -13.27 2.49
C GLY A 278 24.55 -13.93 1.25
N THR A 279 25.84 -13.86 1.14
CA THR A 279 26.60 -14.70 0.20
C THR A 279 26.55 -16.15 0.69
#